data_e687be9fcc43ee6e3f3e6c8394669ae8
#
_entry.id   e687be9fcc43ee6e3f3e6c8394669ae8
#
_cell.length_a   1.000
_cell.length_b   1.000
_cell.length_c   1.000
_cell.angle_alpha   90.00
_cell.angle_beta   90.00
_cell.angle_gamma   90.00
#
_symmetry.space_group_name_H-M   'P 1'
#
loop_
_entity.id
_entity.type
_entity.pdbx_description
1 polymer ?
#
loop_
_entity_poly.entity_id
_entity_poly.type
_entity_poly.pdbx_seq_one_letter_code
_entity_poly.pdbx_strand_id
1 'polypeptide(L)'
;MSLAIRAAGAADHDAIWAALEPVIRAGETYALPRDWSRETALAYWFAPAHEVFVAGETLGTYFLQANQQGGGAHVANCGYITSLAATGRGVARAMCAHSLERARERGFRAMQFNLVVATNTRAVALWQTMGFAITGTLPGAFAHPTLGDVDAHVMYRRL
;
A
#
# COMPACT_ATOMS: atom_id res chain seq x y z
N MET A 1 -11.45 -18.85 8.43
CA MET A 1 -10.15 -19.25 7.84
C MET A 1 -9.31 -17.99 7.59
N SER A 2 -8.03 -18.05 7.96
CA SER A 2 -7.12 -16.94 7.66
C SER A 2 -6.82 -16.92 6.16
N LEU A 3 -6.75 -15.72 5.59
CA LEU A 3 -6.36 -15.51 4.20
C LEU A 3 -4.87 -15.85 4.03
N ALA A 4 -4.55 -16.77 3.13
CA ALA A 4 -3.16 -17.13 2.85
C ALA A 4 -2.46 -15.95 2.13
N ILE A 5 -1.30 -15.54 2.65
CA ILE A 5 -0.45 -14.51 2.05
C ILE A 5 0.93 -15.12 1.79
N ARG A 6 1.42 -14.95 0.58
CA ARG A 6 2.70 -15.52 0.14
C ARG A 6 3.50 -14.52 -0.70
N ALA A 7 4.79 -14.77 -0.83
CA ALA A 7 5.62 -14.00 -1.74
C ALA A 7 5.11 -14.13 -3.19
N ALA A 8 5.10 -13.01 -3.90
CA ALA A 8 4.72 -12.95 -5.30
C ALA A 8 5.88 -13.31 -6.22
N GLY A 9 5.55 -13.84 -7.39
CA GLY A 9 6.51 -14.15 -8.44
C GLY A 9 5.99 -13.74 -9.81
N ALA A 10 6.74 -14.09 -10.86
CA ALA A 10 6.39 -13.73 -12.23
C ALA A 10 5.01 -14.27 -12.67
N ALA A 11 4.61 -15.43 -12.15
CA ALA A 11 3.29 -16.01 -12.43
C ALA A 11 2.12 -15.15 -11.91
N ASP A 12 2.38 -14.24 -10.99
CA ASP A 12 1.36 -13.37 -10.39
C ASP A 12 1.17 -12.04 -11.14
N HIS A 13 2.01 -11.75 -12.13
CA HIS A 13 2.03 -10.44 -12.79
C HIS A 13 0.67 -10.04 -13.39
N ASP A 14 0.00 -10.94 -14.10
CA ASP A 14 -1.29 -10.63 -14.74
C ASP A 14 -2.36 -10.31 -13.70
N ALA A 15 -2.38 -11.05 -12.65
CA ALA A 15 -3.36 -10.89 -11.59
C ALA A 15 -3.07 -9.65 -10.72
N ILE A 16 -1.80 -9.36 -10.46
CA ILE A 16 -1.40 -8.10 -9.79
C ILE A 16 -1.77 -6.91 -10.68
N TRP A 17 -1.49 -6.96 -11.98
CA TRP A 17 -1.89 -5.89 -12.88
C TRP A 17 -3.41 -5.68 -12.90
N ALA A 18 -4.19 -6.76 -12.91
CA ALA A 18 -5.65 -6.68 -12.85
C ALA A 18 -6.15 -5.99 -11.56
N ALA A 19 -5.43 -6.11 -10.46
CA ALA A 19 -5.74 -5.38 -9.22
C ALA A 19 -5.25 -3.92 -9.25
N LEU A 20 -4.08 -3.66 -9.83
CA LEU A 20 -3.47 -2.33 -9.89
C LEU A 20 -4.20 -1.39 -10.85
N GLU A 21 -4.52 -1.85 -12.05
CA GLU A 21 -5.02 -1.02 -13.13
C GLU A 21 -6.23 -0.17 -12.76
N PRO A 22 -7.31 -0.73 -12.17
CA PRO A 22 -8.48 0.07 -11.81
C PRO A 22 -8.16 1.18 -10.81
N VAL A 23 -7.28 0.91 -9.85
CA VAL A 23 -6.88 1.87 -8.81
C VAL A 23 -6.04 2.99 -9.42
N ILE A 24 -5.09 2.65 -10.28
CA ILE A 24 -4.24 3.63 -10.99
C ILE A 24 -5.10 4.51 -11.90
N ARG A 25 -6.00 3.92 -12.69
CA ARG A 25 -6.88 4.67 -13.63
C ARG A 25 -7.85 5.59 -12.90
N ALA A 26 -8.36 5.18 -11.74
CA ALA A 26 -9.23 6.01 -10.93
C ALA A 26 -8.52 7.27 -10.40
N GLY A 27 -7.25 7.16 -10.00
CA GLY A 27 -6.46 8.29 -9.53
C GLY A 27 -6.96 8.93 -8.24
N GLU A 28 -7.66 8.19 -7.40
CA GLU A 28 -8.32 8.72 -6.20
C GLU A 28 -7.55 8.42 -4.90
N THR A 29 -6.69 7.39 -4.90
CA THR A 29 -6.06 6.88 -3.69
C THR A 29 -4.57 6.65 -3.78
N TYR A 30 -3.99 6.61 -4.98
CA TYR A 30 -2.56 6.41 -5.21
C TYR A 30 -1.97 7.54 -6.03
N ALA A 31 -0.81 8.04 -5.60
CA ALA A 31 -0.04 9.08 -6.29
C ALA A 31 0.82 8.47 -7.42
N LEU A 32 0.19 7.72 -8.29
CA LEU A 32 0.82 7.10 -9.46
C LEU A 32 0.21 7.67 -10.74
N PRO A 33 0.99 7.90 -11.81
CA PRO A 33 0.44 8.41 -13.08
C PRO A 33 -0.66 7.49 -13.60
N ARG A 34 -1.82 8.08 -13.89
CA ARG A 34 -3.03 7.35 -14.29
C ARG A 34 -2.89 6.65 -15.63
N ASP A 35 -1.98 7.08 -16.47
CA ASP A 35 -1.72 6.58 -17.82
C ASP A 35 -0.60 5.53 -17.90
N TRP A 36 -0.06 5.09 -16.76
CA TRP A 36 0.99 4.07 -16.75
C TRP A 36 0.56 2.81 -17.51
N SER A 37 1.48 2.30 -18.33
CA SER A 37 1.34 0.99 -18.96
C SER A 37 1.44 -0.13 -17.93
N ARG A 38 0.98 -1.33 -18.32
CA ARG A 38 1.19 -2.54 -17.52
C ARG A 38 2.66 -2.74 -17.15
N GLU A 39 3.55 -2.59 -18.14
CA GLU A 39 4.99 -2.78 -17.94
C GLU A 39 5.56 -1.80 -16.92
N THR A 40 5.22 -0.52 -17.04
CA THR A 40 5.70 0.52 -16.13
C THR A 40 5.16 0.30 -14.72
N ALA A 41 3.88 -0.03 -14.58
CA ALA A 41 3.26 -0.28 -13.28
C ALA A 41 3.86 -1.50 -12.59
N LEU A 42 4.08 -2.59 -13.32
CA LEU A 42 4.71 -3.80 -12.77
C LEU A 42 6.19 -3.58 -12.44
N ALA A 43 6.91 -2.81 -13.25
CA ALA A 43 8.30 -2.44 -12.94
C ALA A 43 8.40 -1.64 -11.64
N TYR A 44 7.46 -0.73 -11.39
CA TYR A 44 7.37 -0.01 -10.12
C TYR A 44 7.01 -0.95 -8.97
N TRP A 45 5.96 -1.77 -9.11
CA TRP A 45 5.48 -2.65 -8.05
C TRP A 45 6.51 -3.69 -7.64
N PHE A 46 7.25 -4.24 -8.60
CA PHE A 46 8.34 -5.18 -8.41
C PHE A 46 9.73 -4.52 -8.43
N ALA A 47 9.84 -3.23 -8.08
CA ALA A 47 11.14 -2.57 -8.00
C ALA A 47 12.11 -3.37 -7.12
N PRO A 48 13.45 -3.33 -7.38
CA PRO A 48 14.42 -4.17 -6.65
C PRO A 48 14.38 -4.01 -5.13
N ALA A 49 13.99 -2.83 -4.63
CA ALA A 49 13.85 -2.58 -3.21
C ALA A 49 12.55 -3.15 -2.59
N HIS A 50 11.60 -3.56 -3.43
CA HIS A 50 10.29 -4.04 -2.99
C HIS A 50 10.29 -5.54 -2.77
N GLU A 51 9.83 -5.97 -1.61
CA GLU A 51 9.44 -7.35 -1.34
C GLU A 51 7.93 -7.44 -1.54
N VAL A 52 7.48 -8.18 -2.55
CA VAL A 52 6.08 -8.19 -2.99
C VAL A 52 5.37 -9.45 -2.53
N PHE A 53 4.13 -9.29 -2.08
CA PHE A 53 3.26 -10.37 -1.60
C PHE A 53 1.91 -10.33 -2.30
N VAL A 54 1.27 -11.49 -2.39
CA VAL A 54 -0.12 -11.65 -2.82
C VAL A 54 -0.95 -12.30 -1.73
N ALA A 55 -2.20 -11.88 -1.63
CA ALA A 55 -3.18 -12.39 -0.70
C ALA A 55 -4.21 -13.26 -1.43
N GLY A 56 -4.36 -14.51 -1.00
CA GLY A 56 -5.21 -15.49 -1.65
C GLY A 56 -4.82 -15.74 -3.10
N GLU A 57 -5.79 -16.11 -3.92
CA GLU A 57 -5.62 -16.19 -5.38
C GLU A 57 -5.86 -14.83 -6.00
N THR A 58 -5.05 -13.82 -5.59
CA THR A 58 -5.10 -12.45 -6.09
C THR A 58 -6.28 -11.59 -5.63
N LEU A 59 -6.67 -11.73 -4.39
CA LEU A 59 -7.62 -10.80 -3.76
C LEU A 59 -6.96 -9.47 -3.39
N GLY A 60 -5.65 -9.43 -3.30
CA GLY A 60 -4.86 -8.24 -3.04
C GLY A 60 -3.37 -8.48 -3.17
N THR A 61 -2.61 -7.40 -3.14
CA THR A 61 -1.16 -7.40 -3.20
C THR A 61 -0.60 -6.25 -2.37
N TYR A 62 0.59 -6.43 -1.83
CA TYR A 62 1.33 -5.34 -1.20
C TYR A 62 2.83 -5.50 -1.42
N PHE A 63 3.56 -4.41 -1.27
CA PHE A 63 5.01 -4.43 -1.17
C PHE A 63 5.49 -3.85 0.15
N LEU A 64 6.66 -4.31 0.57
CA LEU A 64 7.40 -3.83 1.74
C LEU A 64 8.77 -3.35 1.30
N GLN A 65 9.21 -2.21 1.81
CA GLN A 65 10.54 -1.66 1.58
C GLN A 65 11.02 -0.84 2.78
N ALA A 66 12.31 -0.49 2.80
CA ALA A 66 12.79 0.58 3.66
C ALA A 66 12.26 1.92 3.14
N ASN A 67 11.72 2.77 4.03
CA ASN A 67 11.18 4.06 3.62
C ASN A 67 12.27 5.04 3.20
N GLN A 68 13.42 5.00 3.89
CA GLN A 68 14.57 5.86 3.65
C GLN A 68 15.86 5.02 3.70
N GLN A 69 16.96 5.67 3.39
CA GLN A 69 18.30 5.06 3.48
C GLN A 69 19.03 5.51 4.76
N GLY A 70 20.20 4.93 5.00
CA GLY A 70 21.08 5.34 6.10
C GLY A 70 20.37 5.33 7.44
N GLY A 71 20.39 6.43 8.16
CA GLY A 71 19.75 6.59 9.46
C GLY A 71 18.23 6.43 9.48
N GLY A 72 17.57 6.43 8.34
CA GLY A 72 16.13 6.18 8.21
C GLY A 72 15.77 4.77 7.76
N ALA A 73 16.75 3.90 7.52
CA ALA A 73 16.52 2.58 6.92
C ALA A 73 15.80 1.58 7.85
N HIS A 74 15.65 1.90 9.13
CA HIS A 74 14.94 1.08 10.10
C HIS A 74 13.41 1.29 10.09
N VAL A 75 12.92 2.21 9.28
CA VAL A 75 11.49 2.49 9.10
C VAL A 75 11.03 1.85 7.80
N ALA A 76 10.04 0.98 7.86
CA ALA A 76 9.44 0.35 6.70
C ALA A 76 8.39 1.25 6.06
N ASN A 77 8.13 1.02 4.78
CA ASN A 77 7.00 1.55 4.03
C ASN A 77 6.34 0.43 3.25
N CYS A 78 5.04 0.48 3.11
CA CYS A 78 4.25 -0.47 2.33
C CYS A 78 3.28 0.25 1.41
N GLY A 79 2.96 -0.38 0.28
CA GLY A 79 1.81 -0.02 -0.54
C GLY A 79 0.89 -1.23 -0.64
N TYR A 80 -0.43 -1.03 -0.46
CA TYR A 80 -1.43 -2.10 -0.50
C TYR A 80 -2.48 -1.81 -1.55
N ILE A 81 -2.87 -2.82 -2.28
CA ILE A 81 -4.01 -2.74 -3.20
C ILE A 81 -4.87 -4.00 -3.04
N THR A 82 -6.16 -3.79 -2.84
CA THR A 82 -7.18 -4.84 -2.82
C THR A 82 -7.91 -4.86 -4.15
N SER A 83 -8.15 -6.03 -4.72
CA SER A 83 -8.97 -6.14 -5.93
C SER A 83 -10.38 -5.63 -5.66
N LEU A 84 -11.02 -5.03 -6.67
CA LEU A 84 -12.37 -4.48 -6.52
C LEU A 84 -13.38 -5.54 -6.07
N ALA A 85 -13.24 -6.78 -6.56
CA ALA A 85 -14.11 -7.90 -6.18
C ALA A 85 -13.95 -8.34 -4.71
N ALA A 86 -12.85 -7.98 -4.06
CA ALA A 86 -12.53 -8.35 -2.69
C ALA A 86 -12.71 -7.20 -1.69
N THR A 87 -13.19 -6.05 -2.14
CA THR A 87 -13.42 -4.88 -1.28
C THR A 87 -14.41 -5.22 -0.15
N GLY A 88 -14.08 -4.83 1.07
CA GLY A 88 -14.92 -5.07 2.24
C GLY A 88 -14.82 -6.48 2.84
N ARG A 89 -13.94 -7.34 2.32
CA ARG A 89 -13.74 -8.73 2.78
C ARG A 89 -12.59 -8.89 3.78
N GLY A 90 -12.04 -7.80 4.30
CA GLY A 90 -10.94 -7.83 5.28
C GLY A 90 -9.55 -8.10 4.68
N VAL A 91 -9.40 -8.08 3.36
CA VAL A 91 -8.12 -8.37 2.68
C VAL A 91 -7.04 -7.35 3.05
N ALA A 92 -7.37 -6.06 3.04
CA ALA A 92 -6.42 -5.01 3.41
C ALA A 92 -5.95 -5.14 4.86
N ARG A 93 -6.85 -5.48 5.78
CA ARG A 93 -6.50 -5.74 7.18
C ARG A 93 -5.55 -6.93 7.31
N ALA A 94 -5.82 -8.02 6.60
CA ALA A 94 -4.98 -9.21 6.62
C ALA A 94 -3.58 -8.92 6.05
N MET A 95 -3.50 -8.20 4.93
CA MET A 95 -2.22 -7.79 4.35
C MET A 95 -1.44 -6.88 5.29
N CYS A 96 -2.09 -5.92 5.94
CA CYS A 96 -1.44 -5.04 6.90
C CYS A 96 -0.89 -5.85 8.09
N ALA A 97 -1.68 -6.75 8.67
CA ALA A 97 -1.21 -7.61 9.76
C ALA A 97 0.02 -8.43 9.36
N HIS A 98 -0.02 -9.06 8.18
CA HIS A 98 1.11 -9.82 7.66
C HIS A 98 2.35 -8.93 7.43
N SER A 99 2.17 -7.73 6.89
CA SER A 99 3.28 -6.81 6.65
C SER A 99 3.95 -6.33 7.94
N LEU A 100 3.19 -6.14 9.02
CA LEU A 100 3.73 -5.77 10.32
C LEU A 100 4.61 -6.88 10.90
N GLU A 101 4.17 -8.14 10.80
CA GLU A 101 4.98 -9.29 11.22
C GLU A 101 6.24 -9.41 10.34
N ARG A 102 6.07 -9.33 9.01
CA ARG A 102 7.20 -9.40 8.08
C ARG A 102 8.21 -8.28 8.32
N ALA A 103 7.75 -7.07 8.61
CA ALA A 103 8.63 -5.95 8.94
C ALA A 103 9.45 -6.24 10.22
N ARG A 104 8.82 -6.80 11.25
CA ARG A 104 9.54 -7.22 12.48
C ARG A 104 10.58 -8.30 12.20
N GLU A 105 10.25 -9.32 11.45
CA GLU A 105 11.17 -10.38 11.03
C GLU A 105 12.41 -9.84 10.32
N ARG A 106 12.22 -8.78 9.53
CA ARG A 106 13.30 -8.10 8.80
C ARG A 106 14.06 -7.08 9.64
N GLY A 107 13.69 -6.89 10.90
CA GLY A 107 14.38 -5.98 11.82
C GLY A 107 13.98 -4.52 11.72
N PHE A 108 12.91 -4.19 11.00
CA PHE A 108 12.33 -2.83 11.01
C PHE A 108 11.76 -2.51 12.39
N ARG A 109 11.88 -1.25 12.82
CA ARG A 109 11.43 -0.78 14.14
C ARG A 109 10.21 0.11 14.09
N ALA A 110 9.82 0.52 12.90
CA ALA A 110 8.63 1.34 12.65
C ALA A 110 8.14 1.13 11.23
N MET A 111 6.91 1.56 10.96
CA MET A 111 6.33 1.61 9.62
C MET A 111 5.68 2.97 9.41
N GLN A 112 5.91 3.55 8.24
CA GLN A 112 5.40 4.86 7.85
C GLN A 112 4.69 4.77 6.50
N PHE A 113 3.50 5.34 6.43
CA PHE A 113 2.80 5.62 5.17
C PHE A 113 3.01 7.09 4.83
N ASN A 114 3.58 7.36 3.67
CA ASN A 114 4.02 8.71 3.30
C ASN A 114 2.89 9.60 2.81
N LEU A 115 1.86 9.00 2.22
CA LEU A 115 0.79 9.75 1.60
C LEU A 115 -0.51 8.92 1.62
N VAL A 116 -1.30 9.12 2.66
CA VAL A 116 -2.64 8.55 2.78
C VAL A 116 -3.65 9.64 2.44
N VAL A 117 -4.31 9.52 1.30
CA VAL A 117 -5.23 10.55 0.82
C VAL A 117 -6.38 10.70 1.82
N ALA A 118 -6.60 11.92 2.31
CA ALA A 118 -7.55 12.17 3.41
C ALA A 118 -9.00 11.81 3.03
N THR A 119 -9.36 11.90 1.76
CA THR A 119 -10.68 11.51 1.25
C THR A 119 -10.91 10.00 1.23
N ASN A 120 -9.83 9.20 1.33
CA ASN A 120 -9.91 7.75 1.49
C ASN A 120 -10.16 7.40 2.97
N THR A 121 -11.34 7.76 3.46
CA THR A 121 -11.70 7.66 4.89
C THR A 121 -11.69 6.22 5.40
N ARG A 122 -12.01 5.25 4.54
CA ARG A 122 -11.97 3.82 4.90
C ARG A 122 -10.54 3.36 5.19
N ALA A 123 -9.58 3.76 4.35
CA ALA A 123 -8.19 3.42 4.58
C ALA A 123 -7.64 4.09 5.84
N VAL A 124 -7.90 5.39 6.03
CA VAL A 124 -7.49 6.12 7.24
C VAL A 124 -8.02 5.42 8.50
N ALA A 125 -9.30 5.08 8.54
CA ALA A 125 -9.91 4.38 9.67
C ALA A 125 -9.29 3.00 9.90
N LEU A 126 -9.05 2.24 8.82
CA LEU A 126 -8.40 0.93 8.91
C LEU A 126 -6.99 1.04 9.50
N TRP A 127 -6.17 1.96 9.00
CA TRP A 127 -4.80 2.14 9.49
C TRP A 127 -4.79 2.57 10.96
N GLN A 128 -5.74 3.40 11.39
CA GLN A 128 -5.88 3.75 12.80
C GLN A 128 -6.22 2.54 13.65
N THR A 129 -7.12 1.67 13.22
CA THR A 129 -7.41 0.42 13.94
C THR A 129 -6.25 -0.56 13.96
N MET A 130 -5.32 -0.43 12.99
CA MET A 130 -4.07 -1.21 12.95
C MET A 130 -2.93 -0.54 13.73
N GLY A 131 -3.21 0.49 14.51
CA GLY A 131 -2.28 1.14 15.43
C GLY A 131 -1.44 2.26 14.81
N PHE A 132 -1.76 2.73 13.61
CA PHE A 132 -1.11 3.89 13.01
C PHE A 132 -1.73 5.18 13.52
N ALA A 133 -0.90 6.16 13.87
CA ALA A 133 -1.33 7.51 14.18
C ALA A 133 -1.09 8.44 12.98
N ILE A 134 -1.97 9.42 12.79
CA ILE A 134 -1.71 10.54 11.89
C ILE A 134 -0.68 11.42 12.57
N THR A 135 0.54 11.47 12.02
CA THR A 135 1.65 12.27 12.58
C THR A 135 1.76 13.64 11.93
N GLY A 136 1.13 13.83 10.80
CA GLY A 136 1.07 15.11 10.09
C GLY A 136 0.08 15.05 8.95
N THR A 137 -0.37 16.22 8.53
CA THR A 137 -1.25 16.38 7.38
C THR A 137 -0.64 17.39 6.42
N LEU A 138 -0.55 17.02 5.15
CA LEU A 138 0.00 17.83 4.08
C LEU A 138 -1.17 18.51 3.36
N PRO A 139 -1.35 19.84 3.52
CA PRO A 139 -2.49 20.54 2.93
C PRO A 139 -2.43 20.48 1.40
N GLY A 140 -3.54 20.07 0.77
CA GLY A 140 -3.68 20.07 -0.68
C GLY A 140 -2.66 19.24 -1.45
N ALA A 141 -2.05 18.23 -0.81
CA ALA A 141 -0.92 17.50 -1.38
C ALA A 141 -1.30 16.43 -2.41
N PHE A 142 -2.59 16.24 -2.67
CA PHE A 142 -3.07 15.25 -3.64
C PHE A 142 -4.13 15.87 -4.55
N ALA A 143 -3.88 15.87 -5.86
CA ALA A 143 -4.84 16.34 -6.85
C ALA A 143 -5.88 15.25 -7.13
N HIS A 144 -7.04 15.33 -6.48
CA HIS A 144 -8.12 14.39 -6.67
C HIS A 144 -8.84 14.65 -8.00
N PRO A 145 -9.23 13.62 -8.78
CA PRO A 145 -9.80 13.81 -10.12
C PRO A 145 -11.09 14.64 -10.17
N THR A 146 -11.87 14.65 -9.08
CA THR A 146 -13.17 15.32 -9.03
C THR A 146 -13.31 16.35 -7.92
N LEU A 147 -12.46 16.28 -6.86
CA LEU A 147 -12.58 17.14 -5.68
C LEU A 147 -11.55 18.28 -5.62
N GLY A 148 -10.64 18.35 -6.61
CA GLY A 148 -9.52 19.29 -6.58
C GLY A 148 -8.42 18.83 -5.63
N ASP A 149 -7.58 19.76 -5.17
CA ASP A 149 -6.50 19.46 -4.24
C ASP A 149 -7.05 19.12 -2.86
N VAL A 150 -6.75 17.92 -2.39
CA VAL A 150 -7.17 17.41 -1.09
C VAL A 150 -5.95 17.11 -0.22
N ASP A 151 -6.16 17.03 1.09
CA ASP A 151 -5.10 16.76 2.04
C ASP A 151 -4.62 15.31 1.94
N ALA A 152 -3.36 15.10 2.32
CA ALA A 152 -2.76 13.78 2.50
C ALA A 152 -2.15 13.66 3.89
N HIS A 153 -2.35 12.52 4.54
CA HIS A 153 -1.80 12.25 5.86
C HIS A 153 -0.49 11.47 5.76
N VAL A 154 0.43 11.79 6.66
CA VAL A 154 1.55 10.91 7.02
C VAL A 154 1.12 10.11 8.24
N MET A 155 1.17 8.79 8.15
CA MET A 155 0.77 7.90 9.24
C MET A 155 1.94 7.03 9.68
N TYR A 156 2.06 6.77 10.98
CA TYR A 156 3.24 6.15 11.57
C TYR A 156 2.87 5.21 12.70
N ARG A 157 3.61 4.09 12.78
CA ARG A 157 3.48 3.12 13.87
C ARG A 157 4.86 2.58 14.26
N ARG A 158 5.16 2.52 15.55
CA ARG A 158 6.28 1.70 16.07
C ARG A 158 5.91 0.22 16.04
N LEU A 159 6.89 -0.60 15.75
CA LEU A 159 6.72 -2.06 15.70
C LEU A 159 7.10 -2.75 17.00
#